data_ebaaed17d1d1cdaad6a21762ba744b50
#
_entry.id   ebaaed17d1d1cdaad6a21762ba744b50
#
_cell.length_a   1.000
_cell.length_b   1.000
_cell.length_c   1.000
_cell.angle_alpha   90.00
_cell.angle_beta   90.00
_cell.angle_gamma   90.00
#
_symmetry.space_group_name_H-M   'P 1'
#
loop_
_entity.id
_entity.type
_entity.pdbx_description
1 polymer ?
#
loop_
_entity_poly.entity_id
_entity_poly.type
_entity_poly.pdbx_seq_one_letter_code
_entity_poly.pdbx_strand_id
1 'polypeptide(L)'
;MEQYIIKGGNPLVGEVVIGGAKNAALPVLAAAVMTDGKCMIDNMPDVRDINVLLQAMQEIGADIDKTGKHEVTISGKGIHPECDVDNEFIRKIRASYYLIGALLGKYKRARVALPGGCEIGSRPIDQHIKGFKMLGAEIEIENGMISATAKELRGAHIYMDVVSVGATINVMMAASLAKGNTIIENAAKEPHVVDVANFLNSMGAKIRGAGTDVIRIKGVERFGDCQYSIIPDQIEAGTFMTAAVATKGDIMIKNVIPKHLEAISAKLIEIGAEVVEFDDAVRVSATKRLESTNIKTLPYPGFPTDMQPQMAVTLALSNGTSVISESIFENRFRYVDELTKMGATIQVDGRTAIISGVEGFTGADVHAPDLRAGAALVIAGLSAKGFTTVSDIGYIYRGYEQFEQKLTQLGGEIQLVNSEKEVAKFKLKIG
;
A
#
# COMPACT_ATOMS: atom_id res chain seq x y z
N MET A 1 -12.88 -21.39 -9.06
CA MET A 1 -12.41 -20.01 -8.80
C MET A 1 -11.69 -20.06 -7.45
N GLU A 2 -10.51 -19.46 -7.35
CA GLU A 2 -9.73 -19.46 -6.10
C GLU A 2 -10.46 -18.68 -5.01
N GLN A 3 -10.52 -19.26 -3.82
CA GLN A 3 -11.13 -18.64 -2.64
C GLN A 3 -10.47 -19.14 -1.36
N TYR A 4 -10.57 -18.39 -0.29
CA TYR A 4 -10.22 -18.87 1.03
C TYR A 4 -11.44 -19.47 1.72
N ILE A 5 -11.26 -20.63 2.35
CA ILE A 5 -12.17 -21.18 3.35
C ILE A 5 -11.55 -21.00 4.73
N ILE A 6 -12.31 -20.45 5.66
CA ILE A 6 -11.87 -20.10 6.99
C ILE A 6 -12.82 -20.70 8.01
N LYS A 7 -12.29 -21.36 9.05
CA LYS A 7 -13.04 -21.63 10.28
C LYS A 7 -12.57 -20.66 11.34
N GLY A 8 -13.45 -19.80 11.76
CA GLY A 8 -13.13 -18.80 12.78
C GLY A 8 -13.34 -19.27 14.20
N GLY A 9 -13.01 -18.39 15.15
CA GLY A 9 -13.20 -18.61 16.58
C GLY A 9 -11.92 -18.96 17.36
N ASN A 10 -10.80 -19.18 16.67
CA ASN A 10 -9.50 -19.41 17.32
C ASN A 10 -8.73 -18.08 17.46
N PRO A 11 -8.15 -17.78 18.65
CA PRO A 11 -7.25 -16.65 18.79
C PRO A 11 -5.97 -16.90 17.99
N LEU A 12 -5.48 -15.86 17.33
CA LEU A 12 -4.20 -15.91 16.64
C LEU A 12 -3.08 -15.65 17.65
N VAL A 13 -2.11 -16.56 17.74
CA VAL A 13 -1.01 -16.49 18.71
C VAL A 13 0.30 -16.87 18.04
N GLY A 14 1.36 -16.16 18.34
CA GLY A 14 2.70 -16.47 17.84
C GLY A 14 3.45 -15.28 17.28
N GLU A 15 4.30 -15.54 16.31
CA GLU A 15 5.17 -14.52 15.71
C GLU A 15 4.95 -14.45 14.19
N VAL A 16 4.96 -13.23 13.65
CA VAL A 16 4.92 -12.99 12.23
C VAL A 16 6.02 -12.00 11.81
N VAL A 17 6.67 -12.27 10.70
CA VAL A 17 7.68 -11.37 10.12
C VAL A 17 7.07 -10.60 8.96
N ILE A 18 7.19 -9.29 9.00
CA ILE A 18 6.66 -8.38 7.99
C ILE A 18 7.63 -8.25 6.83
N GLY A 19 7.10 -8.30 5.61
CA GLY A 19 7.86 -8.09 4.38
C GLY A 19 8.07 -6.62 4.04
N GLY A 20 8.74 -6.38 2.91
CA GLY A 20 8.95 -5.02 2.41
C GLY A 20 7.65 -4.32 2.01
N ALA A 21 7.62 -3.00 2.18
CA ALA A 21 6.45 -2.18 1.90
C ALA A 21 6.16 -2.10 0.39
N LYS A 22 5.04 -2.65 -0.05
CA LYS A 22 4.60 -2.53 -1.45
C LYS A 22 4.55 -1.08 -1.92
N ASN A 23 3.99 -0.18 -1.09
CA ASN A 23 3.83 1.22 -1.44
C ASN A 23 5.17 2.00 -1.53
N ALA A 24 6.24 1.48 -0.92
CA ALA A 24 7.61 1.96 -1.08
C ALA A 24 8.30 1.30 -2.28
N ALA A 25 8.16 -0.01 -2.43
CA ALA A 25 8.78 -0.77 -3.51
C ALA A 25 8.38 -0.28 -4.91
N LEU A 26 7.09 -0.01 -5.14
CA LEU A 26 6.59 0.45 -6.44
C LEU A 26 7.29 1.72 -6.95
N PRO A 27 7.35 2.83 -6.21
CA PRO A 27 8.07 4.02 -6.67
C PRO A 27 9.60 3.87 -6.64
N VAL A 28 10.18 3.04 -5.75
CA VAL A 28 11.62 2.73 -5.77
C VAL A 28 12.01 2.00 -7.05
N LEU A 29 11.23 1.02 -7.49
CA LEU A 29 11.42 0.34 -8.77
C LEU A 29 11.39 1.33 -9.95
N ALA A 30 10.40 2.24 -9.97
CA ALA A 30 10.31 3.27 -11.00
C ALA A 30 11.53 4.23 -10.94
N ALA A 31 11.99 4.59 -9.75
CA ALA A 31 13.18 5.43 -9.58
C ALA A 31 14.47 4.72 -10.02
N ALA A 32 14.57 3.40 -9.86
CA ALA A 32 15.75 2.63 -10.24
C ALA A 32 16.09 2.72 -11.75
N VAL A 33 15.09 2.96 -12.63
CA VAL A 33 15.37 3.15 -14.07
C VAL A 33 16.00 4.49 -14.41
N MET A 34 16.10 5.41 -13.45
CA MET A 34 16.69 6.73 -13.66
C MET A 34 18.21 6.69 -13.80
N THR A 35 18.87 5.61 -13.45
CA THR A 35 20.32 5.41 -13.66
C THR A 35 20.60 4.40 -14.76
N ASP A 36 21.76 4.53 -15.41
CA ASP A 36 22.35 3.53 -16.30
C ASP A 36 23.25 2.57 -15.51
N GLY A 37 23.49 2.85 -14.23
CA GLY A 37 24.16 1.98 -13.30
C GLY A 37 23.24 0.86 -12.79
N LYS A 38 23.72 0.11 -11.80
CA LYS A 38 23.00 -1.01 -11.18
C LYS A 38 22.46 -0.61 -9.82
N CYS A 39 21.17 -0.79 -9.62
CA CYS A 39 20.52 -0.68 -8.32
C CYS A 39 20.22 -2.09 -7.78
N MET A 40 20.89 -2.50 -6.72
CA MET A 40 20.60 -3.74 -6.00
C MET A 40 19.60 -3.41 -4.90
N ILE A 41 18.42 -4.00 -4.96
CA ILE A 41 17.31 -3.69 -4.06
C ILE A 41 16.88 -4.97 -3.36
N ASP A 42 16.96 -5.00 -2.04
CA ASP A 42 16.52 -6.11 -1.21
C ASP A 42 15.25 -5.77 -0.39
N ASN A 43 14.76 -6.74 0.37
CA ASN A 43 13.48 -6.70 1.07
C ASN A 43 12.30 -6.38 0.13
N MET A 44 12.39 -6.80 -1.13
CA MET A 44 11.37 -6.63 -2.15
C MET A 44 10.20 -7.58 -1.88
N PRO A 45 8.95 -7.09 -1.70
CA PRO A 45 7.83 -8.00 -1.46
C PRO A 45 7.46 -8.76 -2.74
N ASP A 46 7.25 -10.08 -2.61
CA ASP A 46 6.78 -10.91 -3.71
C ASP A 46 5.25 -10.87 -3.80
N VAL A 47 4.73 -9.76 -4.32
CA VAL A 47 3.30 -9.52 -4.51
C VAL A 47 2.99 -9.20 -5.97
N ARG A 48 1.74 -9.43 -6.38
CA ARG A 48 1.32 -9.31 -7.78
C ARG A 48 1.62 -7.93 -8.39
N ASP A 49 1.35 -6.84 -7.68
CA ASP A 49 1.58 -5.48 -8.21
C ASP A 49 3.07 -5.23 -8.52
N ILE A 50 3.99 -5.75 -7.70
CA ILE A 50 5.43 -5.67 -7.92
C ILE A 50 5.84 -6.47 -9.16
N ASN A 51 5.39 -7.72 -9.26
CA ASN A 51 5.73 -8.59 -10.39
C ASN A 51 5.20 -8.02 -11.72
N VAL A 52 3.99 -7.45 -11.73
CA VAL A 52 3.42 -6.77 -12.90
C VAL A 52 4.25 -5.55 -13.29
N LEU A 53 4.70 -4.72 -12.33
CA LEU A 53 5.54 -3.56 -12.64
C LEU A 53 6.91 -3.97 -13.18
N LEU A 54 7.57 -4.97 -12.57
CA LEU A 54 8.86 -5.48 -13.07
C LEU A 54 8.75 -5.98 -14.51
N GLN A 55 7.70 -6.73 -14.83
CA GLN A 55 7.46 -7.21 -16.18
C GLN A 55 7.21 -6.06 -17.16
N ALA A 56 6.40 -5.07 -16.76
CA ALA A 56 6.16 -3.88 -17.57
C ALA A 56 7.45 -3.08 -17.86
N MET A 57 8.33 -3.00 -16.86
CA MET A 57 9.63 -2.31 -17.00
C MET A 57 10.59 -3.08 -17.90
N GLN A 58 10.60 -4.42 -17.85
CA GLN A 58 11.40 -5.24 -18.77
C GLN A 58 10.96 -5.03 -20.24
N GLU A 59 9.66 -4.96 -20.49
CA GLU A 59 9.12 -4.74 -21.84
C GLU A 59 9.50 -3.40 -22.45
N ILE A 60 9.69 -2.35 -21.64
CA ILE A 60 10.19 -1.06 -22.12
C ILE A 60 11.73 -0.98 -22.20
N GLY A 61 12.42 -2.08 -21.89
CA GLY A 61 13.87 -2.22 -22.06
C GLY A 61 14.69 -2.06 -20.77
N ALA A 62 14.09 -2.03 -19.58
CA ALA A 62 14.87 -2.08 -18.35
C ALA A 62 15.58 -3.43 -18.21
N ASP A 63 16.85 -3.39 -17.82
CA ASP A 63 17.61 -4.58 -17.47
C ASP A 63 17.29 -4.97 -16.01
N ILE A 64 16.65 -6.12 -15.83
CA ILE A 64 16.15 -6.59 -14.54
C ILE A 64 16.60 -8.02 -14.31
N ASP A 65 17.34 -8.25 -13.23
CA ASP A 65 17.81 -9.53 -12.77
C ASP A 65 17.27 -9.82 -11.35
N LYS A 66 16.49 -10.91 -11.22
CA LYS A 66 16.01 -11.40 -9.92
C LYS A 66 17.07 -12.31 -9.32
N THR A 67 17.90 -11.76 -8.43
CA THR A 67 19.01 -12.47 -7.78
C THR A 67 18.56 -13.32 -6.58
N GLY A 68 17.34 -13.08 -6.08
CA GLY A 68 16.72 -13.83 -4.99
C GLY A 68 15.21 -13.66 -4.96
N LYS A 69 14.54 -14.31 -3.99
CA LYS A 69 13.08 -14.19 -3.83
C LYS A 69 12.67 -12.76 -3.53
N HIS A 70 13.46 -12.07 -2.71
CA HIS A 70 13.19 -10.71 -2.23
C HIS A 70 14.29 -9.74 -2.63
N GLU A 71 15.03 -10.05 -3.71
CA GLU A 71 16.15 -9.27 -4.18
C GLU A 71 16.12 -9.13 -5.70
N VAL A 72 16.32 -7.90 -6.18
CA VAL A 72 16.32 -7.58 -7.60
C VAL A 72 17.42 -6.56 -7.91
N THR A 73 18.10 -6.74 -9.03
CA THR A 73 19.03 -5.76 -9.59
C THR A 73 18.40 -5.12 -10.83
N ILE A 74 18.38 -3.79 -10.90
CA ILE A 74 17.74 -3.02 -11.96
C ILE A 74 18.72 -2.02 -12.55
N SER A 75 18.68 -1.87 -13.88
CA SER A 75 19.32 -0.79 -14.62
C SER A 75 18.38 -0.23 -15.70
N GLY A 76 18.32 1.06 -15.83
CA GLY A 76 17.56 1.74 -16.88
C GLY A 76 18.33 1.93 -18.20
N LYS A 77 19.53 1.34 -18.34
CA LYS A 77 20.43 1.54 -19.49
C LYS A 77 19.82 1.14 -20.82
N GLY A 78 19.02 0.08 -20.84
CA GLY A 78 18.40 -0.45 -22.06
C GLY A 78 17.10 0.26 -22.49
N ILE A 79 16.58 1.17 -21.68
CA ILE A 79 15.34 1.90 -22.00
C ILE A 79 15.63 2.94 -23.08
N HIS A 80 14.86 2.89 -24.18
CA HIS A 80 14.99 3.88 -25.23
C HIS A 80 14.32 5.21 -24.83
N PRO A 81 14.98 6.38 -25.03
CA PRO A 81 14.41 7.68 -24.60
C PRO A 81 13.05 8.02 -25.21
N GLU A 82 12.73 7.46 -26.38
CA GLU A 82 11.45 7.67 -27.06
C GLU A 82 10.45 6.53 -26.88
N CYS A 83 10.68 5.62 -25.91
CA CYS A 83 9.74 4.53 -25.65
C CYS A 83 8.39 5.06 -25.16
N ASP A 84 7.32 4.46 -25.67
CA ASP A 84 5.98 4.62 -25.12
C ASP A 84 5.77 3.53 -24.07
N VAL A 85 5.39 3.93 -22.86
CA VAL A 85 5.07 3.02 -21.76
C VAL A 85 3.60 2.64 -21.88
N ASP A 86 3.30 1.78 -22.85
CA ASP A 86 1.95 1.30 -23.16
C ASP A 86 1.98 -0.20 -23.46
N ASN A 87 1.79 -0.99 -22.42
CA ASN A 87 1.61 -2.43 -22.54
C ASN A 87 0.44 -2.89 -21.65
N GLU A 88 0.04 -4.15 -21.80
CA GLU A 88 -1.09 -4.68 -21.04
C GLU A 88 -0.88 -4.66 -19.52
N PHE A 89 0.36 -4.70 -19.04
CA PHE A 89 0.69 -4.67 -17.62
C PHE A 89 0.55 -3.27 -17.04
N ILE A 90 1.03 -2.25 -17.75
CA ILE A 90 0.95 -0.84 -17.36
C ILE A 90 -0.51 -0.43 -17.13
N ARG A 91 -1.42 -0.82 -18.02
CA ARG A 91 -2.84 -0.48 -17.93
C ARG A 91 -3.53 -1.12 -16.72
N LYS A 92 -2.97 -2.20 -16.16
CA LYS A 92 -3.52 -2.94 -15.01
C LYS A 92 -3.12 -2.34 -13.65
N ILE A 93 -2.05 -1.53 -13.59
CA ILE A 93 -1.52 -0.99 -12.33
C ILE A 93 -1.40 0.52 -12.34
N ARG A 94 -1.88 1.17 -11.27
CA ARG A 94 -1.74 2.63 -11.12
C ARG A 94 -0.32 3.08 -10.84
N ALA A 95 0.53 2.21 -10.33
CA ALA A 95 1.93 2.49 -10.06
C ALA A 95 2.72 2.89 -11.33
N SER A 96 2.19 2.59 -12.52
CA SER A 96 2.74 3.06 -13.79
C SER A 96 2.95 4.59 -13.85
N TYR A 97 2.16 5.37 -13.10
CA TYR A 97 2.36 6.81 -13.01
C TYR A 97 3.72 7.25 -12.45
N TYR A 98 4.36 6.44 -11.62
CA TYR A 98 5.71 6.75 -11.14
C TYR A 98 6.74 6.78 -12.26
N LEU A 99 6.52 6.04 -13.34
CA LEU A 99 7.39 6.09 -14.53
C LEU A 99 7.34 7.43 -15.24
N ILE A 100 6.28 8.24 -15.08
CA ILE A 100 6.21 9.58 -15.67
C ILE A 100 7.34 10.46 -15.10
N GLY A 101 7.42 10.59 -13.78
CA GLY A 101 8.46 11.40 -13.13
C GLY A 101 9.87 10.87 -13.37
N ALA A 102 10.03 9.54 -13.34
CA ALA A 102 11.31 8.89 -13.56
C ALA A 102 11.85 9.13 -14.98
N LEU A 103 11.05 8.86 -16.01
CA LEU A 103 11.44 9.02 -17.41
C LEU A 103 11.57 10.49 -17.81
N LEU A 104 10.66 11.36 -17.35
CA LEU A 104 10.75 12.80 -17.55
C LEU A 104 12.05 13.35 -16.95
N GLY A 105 12.41 12.94 -15.75
CA GLY A 105 13.67 13.31 -15.12
C GLY A 105 14.88 12.88 -15.92
N LYS A 106 14.92 11.61 -16.36
CA LYS A 106 16.05 11.03 -17.07
C LYS A 106 16.16 11.54 -18.52
N TYR A 107 15.07 11.46 -19.29
CA TYR A 107 15.08 11.67 -20.74
C TYR A 107 14.49 13.01 -21.18
N LYS A 108 13.91 13.79 -20.26
CA LYS A 108 13.12 15.00 -20.57
C LYS A 108 11.88 14.69 -21.43
N ARG A 109 11.52 13.44 -21.48
CA ARG A 109 10.34 12.91 -22.16
C ARG A 109 9.81 11.70 -21.41
N ALA A 110 8.50 11.65 -21.24
CA ALA A 110 7.77 10.46 -20.78
C ALA A 110 6.44 10.38 -21.52
N ARG A 111 6.07 9.19 -21.97
CA ARG A 111 4.74 8.93 -22.52
C ARG A 111 4.23 7.63 -21.94
N VAL A 112 3.19 7.72 -21.10
CA VAL A 112 2.72 6.61 -20.26
C VAL A 112 1.21 6.45 -20.41
N ALA A 113 0.75 5.22 -20.62
CA ALA A 113 -0.68 4.93 -20.65
C ALA A 113 -1.32 5.20 -19.28
N LEU A 114 -2.48 5.86 -19.32
CA LEU A 114 -3.29 6.09 -18.14
C LEU A 114 -3.87 4.75 -17.68
N PRO A 115 -3.70 4.36 -16.42
CA PRO A 115 -4.32 3.15 -15.90
C PRO A 115 -5.83 3.30 -15.85
N GLY A 116 -6.54 2.19 -15.94
CA GLY A 116 -8.00 2.13 -15.81
C GLY A 116 -8.51 2.72 -14.48
N GLY A 117 -9.82 2.84 -14.36
CA GLY A 117 -10.49 3.43 -13.20
C GLY A 117 -10.09 2.78 -11.86
N CYS A 118 -10.33 3.50 -10.78
CA CYS A 118 -10.11 3.03 -9.42
C CYS A 118 -11.44 2.75 -8.74
N GLU A 119 -11.60 1.56 -8.18
CA GLU A 119 -12.84 1.13 -7.54
C GLU A 119 -13.13 1.85 -6.22
N ILE A 120 -12.08 2.34 -5.52
CA ILE A 120 -12.22 3.00 -4.21
C ILE A 120 -12.36 4.52 -4.27
N GLY A 121 -12.30 5.13 -5.45
CA GLY A 121 -12.50 6.57 -5.62
C GLY A 121 -11.67 7.21 -6.71
N SER A 122 -11.93 8.48 -6.96
CA SER A 122 -11.20 9.32 -7.88
C SER A 122 -9.74 9.52 -7.43
N ARG A 123 -8.82 9.48 -8.40
CA ARG A 123 -7.39 9.77 -8.16
C ARG A 123 -6.89 10.70 -9.24
N PRO A 124 -7.22 11.99 -9.15
CA PRO A 124 -6.81 12.98 -10.14
C PRO A 124 -5.28 13.09 -10.18
N ILE A 125 -4.74 13.46 -11.35
CA ILE A 125 -3.31 13.69 -11.56
C ILE A 125 -2.97 15.18 -11.74
N ASP A 126 -3.89 16.06 -11.37
CA ASP A 126 -3.77 17.51 -11.47
C ASP A 126 -2.52 18.03 -10.76
N GLN A 127 -2.20 17.53 -9.57
CA GLN A 127 -1.01 17.91 -8.81
C GLN A 127 0.29 17.41 -9.47
N HIS A 128 0.26 16.24 -10.13
CA HIS A 128 1.38 15.76 -10.95
C HIS A 128 1.62 16.71 -12.12
N ILE A 129 0.56 17.03 -12.86
CA ILE A 129 0.61 17.96 -14.02
C ILE A 129 1.12 19.32 -13.58
N LYS A 130 0.58 19.87 -12.47
CA LYS A 130 1.02 21.14 -11.91
C LYS A 130 2.53 21.14 -11.61
N GLY A 131 3.01 20.13 -10.90
CA GLY A 131 4.41 20.00 -10.52
C GLY A 131 5.34 19.89 -11.73
N PHE A 132 4.99 19.07 -12.73
CA PHE A 132 5.78 18.94 -13.95
C PHE A 132 5.82 20.23 -14.79
N LYS A 133 4.68 20.94 -14.91
CA LYS A 133 4.63 22.26 -15.60
C LYS A 133 5.49 23.29 -14.89
N MET A 134 5.50 23.31 -13.56
CA MET A 134 6.37 24.19 -12.78
C MET A 134 7.85 23.91 -13.00
N LEU A 135 8.23 22.65 -13.24
CA LEU A 135 9.59 22.26 -13.63
C LEU A 135 9.92 22.59 -15.11
N GLY A 136 8.97 23.11 -15.89
CA GLY A 136 9.16 23.50 -17.28
C GLY A 136 8.74 22.45 -18.31
N ALA A 137 7.99 21.41 -17.91
CA ALA A 137 7.47 20.42 -18.85
C ALA A 137 6.15 20.87 -19.49
N GLU A 138 5.96 20.50 -20.75
CA GLU A 138 4.71 20.54 -21.48
C GLU A 138 3.98 19.21 -21.28
N ILE A 139 2.69 19.26 -20.96
CA ILE A 139 1.88 18.09 -20.66
C ILE A 139 0.68 18.03 -21.59
N GLU A 140 0.51 16.90 -22.25
CA GLU A 140 -0.61 16.58 -23.12
C GLU A 140 -1.27 15.26 -22.67
N ILE A 141 -2.59 15.19 -22.75
CA ILE A 141 -3.35 13.97 -22.48
C ILE A 141 -4.21 13.68 -23.70
N GLU A 142 -3.85 12.64 -24.43
CA GLU A 142 -4.55 12.23 -25.64
C GLU A 142 -4.61 10.71 -25.75
N ASN A 143 -5.73 10.19 -26.24
CA ASN A 143 -5.92 8.76 -26.53
C ASN A 143 -5.59 7.82 -25.34
N GLY A 144 -5.88 8.26 -24.10
CA GLY A 144 -5.58 7.48 -22.90
C GLY A 144 -4.09 7.44 -22.52
N MET A 145 -3.27 8.32 -23.09
CA MET A 145 -1.86 8.49 -22.77
C MET A 145 -1.62 9.87 -22.15
N ILE A 146 -0.72 9.95 -21.19
CA ILE A 146 -0.12 11.20 -20.74
C ILE A 146 1.26 11.33 -21.35
N SER A 147 1.52 12.47 -21.98
CA SER A 147 2.80 12.85 -22.56
C SER A 147 3.36 14.04 -21.81
N ALA A 148 4.59 13.92 -21.32
CA ALA A 148 5.33 14.99 -20.66
C ALA A 148 6.65 15.20 -21.37
N THR A 149 6.93 16.43 -21.85
CA THR A 149 8.14 16.77 -22.58
C THR A 149 8.75 18.07 -22.09
N ALA A 150 10.07 18.18 -22.10
CA ALA A 150 10.78 19.40 -21.75
C ALA A 150 12.08 19.49 -22.54
N LYS A 151 12.46 20.71 -22.97
CA LYS A 151 13.83 20.97 -23.49
C LYS A 151 14.85 20.85 -22.37
N GLU A 152 14.52 21.40 -21.21
CA GLU A 152 15.32 21.38 -19.98
C GLU A 152 14.36 21.43 -18.80
N LEU A 153 14.57 20.60 -17.77
CA LEU A 153 13.88 20.73 -16.50
C LEU A 153 14.64 21.71 -15.61
N ARG A 154 13.93 22.65 -15.02
CA ARG A 154 14.47 23.66 -14.11
C ARG A 154 13.81 23.61 -12.76
N GLY A 155 14.62 23.72 -11.71
CA GLY A 155 14.14 23.80 -10.35
C GLY A 155 13.16 24.95 -10.16
N ALA A 156 12.15 24.70 -9.34
CA ALA A 156 11.04 25.64 -9.09
C ALA A 156 10.56 25.55 -7.65
N HIS A 157 9.81 26.57 -7.23
CA HIS A 157 9.05 26.53 -5.98
C HIS A 157 7.63 26.03 -6.30
N ILE A 158 7.29 24.85 -5.78
CA ILE A 158 6.05 24.12 -6.10
C ILE A 158 5.23 23.97 -4.81
N TYR A 159 4.07 24.61 -4.77
CA TYR A 159 3.08 24.44 -3.70
C TYR A 159 2.04 23.42 -4.17
N MET A 160 1.87 22.33 -3.40
CA MET A 160 0.81 21.33 -3.63
C MET A 160 -0.51 21.83 -3.03
N ASP A 161 -1.56 21.98 -3.85
CA ASP A 161 -2.87 22.46 -3.38
C ASP A 161 -3.52 21.48 -2.40
N VAL A 162 -3.21 20.19 -2.59
CA VAL A 162 -3.57 19.09 -1.69
C VAL A 162 -2.37 18.17 -1.46
N VAL A 163 -2.29 17.58 -0.28
CA VAL A 163 -1.26 16.58 0.01
C VAL A 163 -1.49 15.37 -0.90
N SER A 164 -0.52 15.08 -1.75
CA SER A 164 -0.57 13.96 -2.71
C SER A 164 0.73 13.17 -2.70
N VAL A 165 0.66 11.93 -2.25
CA VAL A 165 1.82 11.00 -2.24
C VAL A 165 2.38 10.82 -3.64
N GLY A 166 1.51 10.47 -4.60
CA GLY A 166 1.92 10.20 -5.97
C GLY A 166 2.57 11.41 -6.64
N ALA A 167 1.99 12.62 -6.48
CA ALA A 167 2.54 13.84 -7.03
C ALA A 167 3.87 14.23 -6.36
N THR A 168 3.96 14.13 -5.02
CA THR A 168 5.19 14.42 -4.28
C THR A 168 6.35 13.56 -4.78
N ILE A 169 6.14 12.24 -4.90
CA ILE A 169 7.16 11.30 -5.37
C ILE A 169 7.55 11.57 -6.84
N ASN A 170 6.57 11.74 -7.71
CA ASN A 170 6.81 12.00 -9.14
C ASN A 170 7.60 13.29 -9.38
N VAL A 171 7.18 14.36 -8.71
CA VAL A 171 7.88 15.65 -8.81
C VAL A 171 9.28 15.57 -8.20
N MET A 172 9.44 14.86 -7.08
CA MET A 172 10.73 14.63 -6.44
C MET A 172 11.71 13.89 -7.36
N MET A 173 11.25 12.84 -8.08
CA MET A 173 12.05 12.14 -9.07
C MET A 173 12.47 13.07 -10.21
N ALA A 174 11.53 13.75 -10.86
CA ALA A 174 11.83 14.65 -11.98
C ALA A 174 12.76 15.82 -11.56
N ALA A 175 12.51 16.42 -10.38
CA ALA A 175 13.30 17.53 -9.86
C ALA A 175 14.74 17.14 -9.50
N SER A 176 14.99 15.87 -9.17
CA SER A 176 16.32 15.39 -8.80
C SER A 176 17.33 15.44 -9.94
N LEU A 177 16.86 15.47 -11.20
CA LEU A 177 17.68 15.65 -12.41
C LEU A 177 17.36 16.99 -13.15
N ALA A 178 16.65 17.91 -12.48
CA ALA A 178 16.40 19.25 -12.98
C ALA A 178 17.58 20.19 -12.66
N LYS A 179 17.79 21.21 -13.47
CA LYS A 179 18.86 22.20 -13.24
C LYS A 179 18.46 23.18 -12.14
N GLY A 180 19.27 23.30 -11.10
CA GLY A 180 19.03 24.24 -10.01
C GLY A 180 18.37 23.61 -8.78
N ASN A 181 17.59 24.40 -8.05
CA ASN A 181 16.98 23.97 -6.79
C ASN A 181 15.46 23.94 -6.93
N THR A 182 14.85 22.90 -6.34
CA THR A 182 13.39 22.77 -6.22
C THR A 182 12.99 22.77 -4.77
N ILE A 183 11.88 23.44 -4.46
CA ILE A 183 11.21 23.38 -3.17
C ILE A 183 9.80 22.87 -3.43
N ILE A 184 9.41 21.79 -2.74
CA ILE A 184 8.04 21.27 -2.75
C ILE A 184 7.45 21.60 -1.38
N GLU A 185 6.38 22.39 -1.34
CA GLU A 185 5.61 22.73 -0.13
C GLU A 185 4.28 21.98 -0.10
N ASN A 186 3.76 21.76 1.10
CA ASN A 186 2.62 20.90 1.37
C ASN A 186 2.82 19.47 0.83
N ALA A 187 4.05 18.99 0.93
CA ALA A 187 4.47 17.66 0.49
C ALA A 187 3.86 16.55 1.36
N ALA A 188 3.66 15.38 0.78
CA ALA A 188 3.29 14.18 1.51
C ALA A 188 4.45 13.73 2.43
N LYS A 189 4.11 13.20 3.61
CA LYS A 189 5.06 12.85 4.70
C LYS A 189 5.15 11.37 4.96
N GLU A 190 4.40 10.56 4.23
CA GLU A 190 4.30 9.12 4.42
C GLU A 190 5.68 8.45 4.41
N PRO A 191 5.88 7.39 5.22
CA PRO A 191 7.17 6.68 5.31
C PRO A 191 7.74 6.28 3.96
N HIS A 192 6.91 5.87 3.02
CA HIS A 192 7.36 5.49 1.69
C HIS A 192 7.79 6.69 0.80
N VAL A 193 7.36 7.92 1.11
CA VAL A 193 7.91 9.14 0.48
C VAL A 193 9.34 9.36 0.96
N VAL A 194 9.58 9.17 2.26
CA VAL A 194 10.93 9.24 2.86
C VAL A 194 11.84 8.16 2.28
N ASP A 195 11.30 6.95 2.14
CA ASP A 195 12.04 5.81 1.60
C ASP A 195 12.51 6.06 0.16
N VAL A 196 11.64 6.59 -0.70
CA VAL A 196 12.02 6.99 -2.07
C VAL A 196 13.08 8.09 -2.07
N ALA A 197 12.97 9.08 -1.19
CA ALA A 197 13.99 10.14 -1.07
C ALA A 197 15.34 9.55 -0.65
N ASN A 198 15.37 8.61 0.31
CA ASN A 198 16.57 7.92 0.74
C ASN A 198 17.16 7.06 -0.38
N PHE A 199 16.32 6.34 -1.13
CA PHE A 199 16.75 5.59 -2.30
C PHE A 199 17.38 6.48 -3.37
N LEU A 200 16.75 7.60 -3.74
CA LEU A 200 17.29 8.57 -4.67
C LEU A 200 18.62 9.14 -4.17
N ASN A 201 18.72 9.47 -2.88
CA ASN A 201 19.96 9.93 -2.26
C ASN A 201 21.08 8.88 -2.30
N SER A 202 20.74 7.59 -2.17
CA SER A 202 21.73 6.50 -2.30
C SER A 202 22.30 6.40 -3.72
N MET A 203 21.53 6.80 -4.74
CA MET A 203 22.01 6.93 -6.12
C MET A 203 22.79 8.24 -6.39
N GLY A 204 22.86 9.17 -5.43
CA GLY A 204 23.57 10.43 -5.55
C GLY A 204 22.71 11.69 -5.67
N ALA A 205 21.38 11.59 -5.48
CA ALA A 205 20.52 12.75 -5.38
C ALA A 205 20.87 13.63 -4.15
N LYS A 206 20.33 14.85 -4.13
CA LYS A 206 20.51 15.80 -3.03
C LYS A 206 19.15 16.28 -2.54
N ILE A 207 18.47 15.42 -1.81
CA ILE A 207 17.12 15.65 -1.27
C ILE A 207 17.18 15.79 0.23
N ARG A 208 16.52 16.81 0.79
CA ARG A 208 16.38 17.05 2.23
C ARG A 208 14.95 17.41 2.58
N GLY A 209 14.54 17.13 3.81
CA GLY A 209 13.23 17.48 4.33
C GLY A 209 12.12 16.49 3.99
N ALA A 210 12.42 15.35 3.35
CA ALA A 210 11.43 14.27 3.20
C ALA A 210 10.94 13.82 4.59
N GLY A 211 9.62 13.59 4.72
CA GLY A 211 8.96 13.36 6.01
C GLY A 211 8.47 14.63 6.69
N THR A 212 8.78 15.80 6.14
CA THR A 212 8.18 17.09 6.52
C THR A 212 7.28 17.63 5.40
N ASP A 213 6.60 18.73 5.65
CA ASP A 213 5.76 19.40 4.64
C ASP A 213 6.57 20.17 3.59
N VAL A 214 7.91 20.29 3.75
CA VAL A 214 8.78 21.01 2.81
C VAL A 214 9.95 20.13 2.41
N ILE A 215 10.01 19.76 1.14
CA ILE A 215 11.12 19.01 0.55
C ILE A 215 11.98 19.95 -0.30
N ARG A 216 13.28 19.91 -0.09
CA ARG A 216 14.28 20.68 -0.84
C ARG A 216 15.17 19.76 -1.65
N ILE A 217 15.29 20.03 -2.93
CA ILE A 217 16.02 19.20 -3.88
C ILE A 217 17.01 20.09 -4.65
N LYS A 218 18.27 19.70 -4.65
CA LYS A 218 19.26 20.26 -5.55
C LYS A 218 19.49 19.26 -6.66
N GLY A 219 19.17 19.63 -7.89
CA GLY A 219 19.34 18.76 -9.02
C GLY A 219 20.78 18.36 -9.27
N VAL A 220 20.98 17.15 -9.78
CA VAL A 220 22.27 16.58 -10.16
C VAL A 220 22.26 16.20 -11.64
N GLU A 221 23.43 16.01 -12.25
CA GLU A 221 23.53 15.71 -13.67
C GLU A 221 23.16 14.25 -13.99
N ARG A 222 23.51 13.31 -13.11
CA ARG A 222 23.31 11.88 -13.28
C ARG A 222 23.28 11.15 -11.94
N PHE A 223 22.71 9.95 -11.95
CA PHE A 223 22.75 9.01 -10.83
C PHE A 223 23.80 7.92 -11.05
N GLY A 224 24.26 7.31 -9.95
CA GLY A 224 25.20 6.21 -9.92
C GLY A 224 24.53 4.88 -9.54
N ASP A 225 25.39 3.90 -9.24
CA ASP A 225 24.99 2.61 -8.67
C ASP A 225 24.52 2.78 -7.22
N CYS A 226 23.67 1.87 -6.76
CA CYS A 226 23.28 1.83 -5.36
C CYS A 226 22.96 0.42 -4.87
N GLN A 227 23.01 0.26 -3.55
CA GLN A 227 22.42 -0.87 -2.83
C GLN A 227 21.43 -0.31 -1.81
N TYR A 228 20.23 -0.89 -1.75
CA TYR A 228 19.15 -0.36 -0.93
C TYR A 228 18.22 -1.45 -0.43
N SER A 229 17.72 -1.28 0.80
CA SER A 229 16.72 -2.16 1.41
C SER A 229 15.40 -1.41 1.58
N ILE A 230 14.32 -1.98 1.07
CA ILE A 230 12.96 -1.42 1.21
C ILE A 230 12.53 -1.46 2.69
N ILE A 231 11.89 -0.40 3.17
CA ILE A 231 11.31 -0.39 4.51
C ILE A 231 10.23 -1.45 4.69
N PRO A 232 10.01 -1.97 5.92
CA PRO A 232 8.92 -2.90 6.23
C PRO A 232 7.54 -2.29 5.96
N ASP A 233 6.57 -3.15 5.57
CA ASP A 233 5.20 -2.71 5.26
C ASP A 233 4.39 -2.42 6.53
N GLN A 234 4.16 -1.15 6.81
CA GLN A 234 3.33 -0.69 7.94
C GLN A 234 1.87 -1.14 7.83
N ILE A 235 1.36 -1.32 6.62
CA ILE A 235 -0.04 -1.73 6.42
C ILE A 235 -0.21 -3.23 6.62
N GLU A 236 0.75 -4.04 6.17
CA GLU A 236 0.78 -5.47 6.52
C GLU A 236 0.89 -5.63 8.04
N ALA A 237 1.82 -4.91 8.69
CA ALA A 237 1.97 -4.92 10.15
C ALA A 237 0.67 -4.54 10.86
N GLY A 238 0.05 -3.42 10.49
CA GLY A 238 -1.24 -2.97 11.04
C GLY A 238 -2.36 -3.98 10.82
N THR A 239 -2.36 -4.69 9.69
CA THR A 239 -3.33 -5.75 9.39
C THR A 239 -3.19 -6.92 10.38
N PHE A 240 -1.96 -7.35 10.71
CA PHE A 240 -1.74 -8.38 11.75
C PHE A 240 -2.00 -7.84 13.16
N MET A 241 -1.76 -6.56 13.44
CA MET A 241 -2.16 -5.92 14.71
C MET A 241 -3.68 -5.99 14.92
N THR A 242 -4.46 -5.62 13.90
CA THR A 242 -5.93 -5.71 13.95
C THR A 242 -6.42 -7.16 13.99
N ALA A 243 -5.74 -8.09 13.32
CA ALA A 243 -6.07 -9.51 13.38
C ALA A 243 -5.88 -10.09 14.81
N ALA A 244 -4.79 -9.72 15.50
CA ALA A 244 -4.57 -10.10 16.89
C ALA A 244 -5.74 -9.64 17.77
N VAL A 245 -6.12 -8.39 17.64
CA VAL A 245 -7.17 -7.76 18.46
C VAL A 245 -8.55 -8.35 18.15
N ALA A 246 -8.92 -8.50 16.87
CA ALA A 246 -10.22 -9.02 16.45
C ALA A 246 -10.44 -10.49 16.85
N THR A 247 -9.36 -11.29 16.90
CA THR A 247 -9.42 -12.71 17.29
C THR A 247 -9.15 -12.94 18.79
N LYS A 248 -8.97 -11.90 19.59
CA LYS A 248 -8.58 -11.97 21.01
C LYS A 248 -7.27 -12.76 21.20
N GLY A 249 -6.33 -12.54 20.29
CA GLY A 249 -5.04 -13.22 20.21
C GLY A 249 -3.90 -12.44 20.86
N ASP A 250 -2.69 -12.91 20.62
CA ASP A 250 -1.43 -12.36 21.11
C ASP A 250 -0.34 -12.60 20.07
N ILE A 251 0.02 -11.58 19.31
CA ILE A 251 0.95 -11.68 18.19
C ILE A 251 2.17 -10.78 18.41
N MET A 252 3.37 -11.36 18.25
CA MET A 252 4.61 -10.62 18.09
C MET A 252 4.85 -10.34 16.59
N ILE A 253 4.83 -9.08 16.20
CA ILE A 253 4.99 -8.62 14.83
C ILE A 253 6.42 -8.08 14.69
N LYS A 254 7.25 -8.81 13.94
CA LYS A 254 8.69 -8.55 13.77
C LYS A 254 9.02 -7.89 12.44
N ASN A 255 10.20 -7.31 12.34
CA ASN A 255 10.66 -6.56 11.19
C ASN A 255 9.71 -5.40 10.88
N VAL A 256 9.54 -4.51 11.83
CA VAL A 256 8.72 -3.29 11.71
C VAL A 256 9.50 -2.08 12.19
N ILE A 257 9.07 -0.91 11.80
CA ILE A 257 9.51 0.35 12.36
C ILE A 257 8.35 0.89 13.21
N PRO A 258 8.38 0.77 14.56
CA PRO A 258 7.24 1.12 15.42
C PRO A 258 6.75 2.55 15.20
N LYS A 259 7.66 3.47 14.91
CA LYS A 259 7.35 4.87 14.57
C LYS A 259 6.36 5.01 13.39
N HIS A 260 6.38 4.08 12.44
CA HIS A 260 5.45 4.08 11.31
C HIS A 260 4.05 3.59 11.68
N LEU A 261 3.90 2.96 12.85
CA LEU A 261 2.66 2.35 13.34
C LEU A 261 1.93 3.20 14.39
N GLU A 262 2.47 4.37 14.78
CA GLU A 262 1.97 5.18 15.92
C GLU A 262 0.45 5.45 15.86
N ALA A 263 -0.07 5.84 14.69
CA ALA A 263 -1.50 6.13 14.56
C ALA A 263 -2.38 4.88 14.73
N ILE A 264 -1.87 3.71 14.32
CA ILE A 264 -2.54 2.42 14.46
C ILE A 264 -2.46 1.96 15.92
N SER A 265 -1.25 1.96 16.50
CA SER A 265 -0.99 1.61 17.91
C SER A 265 -1.84 2.45 18.85
N ALA A 266 -1.89 3.77 18.64
CA ALA A 266 -2.69 4.67 19.46
C ALA A 266 -4.18 4.33 19.46
N LYS A 267 -4.75 3.99 18.30
CA LYS A 267 -6.17 3.61 18.19
C LYS A 267 -6.46 2.24 18.78
N LEU A 268 -5.55 1.29 18.67
CA LEU A 268 -5.68 -0.03 19.30
C LEU A 268 -5.60 0.07 20.84
N ILE A 269 -4.70 0.89 21.36
CA ILE A 269 -4.60 1.18 22.80
C ILE A 269 -5.89 1.85 23.31
N GLU A 270 -6.41 2.85 22.56
CA GLU A 270 -7.62 3.59 22.90
C GLU A 270 -8.84 2.68 23.06
N ILE A 271 -8.95 1.62 22.26
CA ILE A 271 -10.03 0.63 22.36
C ILE A 271 -9.75 -0.48 23.36
N GLY A 272 -8.62 -0.45 24.07
CA GLY A 272 -8.32 -1.37 25.17
C GLY A 272 -7.43 -2.56 24.80
N ALA A 273 -6.78 -2.57 23.64
CA ALA A 273 -5.73 -3.54 23.33
C ALA A 273 -4.42 -3.18 24.05
N GLU A 274 -3.62 -4.19 24.35
CA GLU A 274 -2.26 -4.00 24.83
C GLU A 274 -1.31 -3.97 23.63
N VAL A 275 -0.50 -2.90 23.53
CA VAL A 275 0.51 -2.74 22.49
C VAL A 275 1.85 -2.43 23.16
N VAL A 276 2.83 -3.30 22.95
CA VAL A 276 4.19 -3.15 23.50
C VAL A 276 5.17 -3.01 22.34
N GLU A 277 5.90 -1.89 22.30
CA GLU A 277 6.88 -1.59 21.26
C GLU A 277 8.28 -2.03 21.69
N PHE A 278 9.02 -2.60 20.74
CA PHE A 278 10.45 -2.93 20.83
C PHE A 278 11.20 -2.19 19.71
N ASP A 279 12.49 -2.39 19.58
CA ASP A 279 13.30 -1.67 18.57
C ASP A 279 12.84 -1.94 17.14
N ASP A 280 12.54 -3.21 16.80
CA ASP A 280 12.12 -3.65 15.47
C ASP A 280 10.89 -4.57 15.48
N ALA A 281 10.14 -4.57 16.58
CA ALA A 281 8.97 -5.41 16.75
C ALA A 281 7.87 -4.70 17.56
N VAL A 282 6.64 -5.18 17.42
CA VAL A 282 5.49 -4.75 18.23
C VAL A 282 4.71 -6.00 18.65
N ARG A 283 4.44 -6.17 19.96
CA ARG A 283 3.52 -7.17 20.45
C ARG A 283 2.14 -6.56 20.64
N VAL A 284 1.13 -7.22 20.13
CA VAL A 284 -0.27 -6.79 20.25
C VAL A 284 -1.11 -7.92 20.82
N SER A 285 -1.85 -7.63 21.89
CA SER A 285 -2.78 -8.59 22.48
C SER A 285 -4.09 -7.95 22.92
N ALA A 286 -5.16 -8.76 22.95
CA ALA A 286 -6.45 -8.35 23.48
C ALA A 286 -7.11 -9.53 24.17
N THR A 287 -7.39 -9.41 25.45
CA THR A 287 -8.03 -10.46 26.26
C THR A 287 -9.46 -10.10 26.68
N LYS A 288 -9.82 -8.82 26.58
CA LYS A 288 -11.12 -8.29 26.97
C LYS A 288 -11.91 -7.83 25.75
N ARG A 289 -13.21 -7.62 25.92
CA ARG A 289 -14.00 -6.94 24.90
C ARG A 289 -13.53 -5.50 24.74
N LEU A 290 -13.42 -5.08 23.49
CA LEU A 290 -12.92 -3.75 23.12
C LEU A 290 -13.97 -2.66 23.38
N GLU A 291 -13.50 -1.44 23.54
CA GLU A 291 -14.34 -0.25 23.64
C GLU A 291 -14.46 0.45 22.28
N SER A 292 -15.49 1.28 22.12
CA SER A 292 -15.69 2.05 20.90
C SER A 292 -14.72 3.25 20.80
N THR A 293 -14.40 3.67 19.60
CA THR A 293 -13.67 4.93 19.33
C THR A 293 -14.07 5.53 17.99
N ASN A 294 -13.70 6.79 17.79
CA ASN A 294 -13.86 7.47 16.51
C ASN A 294 -12.54 7.52 15.74
N ILE A 295 -12.62 7.30 14.43
CA ILE A 295 -11.48 7.33 13.52
C ILE A 295 -11.77 8.31 12.40
N LYS A 296 -10.77 9.11 12.07
CA LYS A 296 -10.74 9.91 10.85
C LYS A 296 -9.48 9.56 10.07
N THR A 297 -9.65 9.10 8.83
CA THR A 297 -8.49 8.88 7.95
C THR A 297 -7.92 10.23 7.51
N LEU A 298 -6.60 10.34 7.56
CA LEU A 298 -5.86 11.56 7.24
C LEU A 298 -4.52 11.20 6.59
N PRO A 299 -3.90 12.12 5.82
CA PRO A 299 -2.49 11.98 5.44
C PRO A 299 -1.60 11.75 6.65
N TYR A 300 -0.50 11.03 6.46
CA TYR A 300 0.47 10.74 7.53
C TYR A 300 0.94 12.03 8.24
N PRO A 301 1.07 12.05 9.58
CA PRO A 301 0.99 10.92 10.50
C PRO A 301 -0.42 10.59 11.03
N GLY A 302 -1.49 11.01 10.34
CA GLY A 302 -2.84 10.62 10.69
C GLY A 302 -3.14 9.14 10.41
N PHE A 303 -4.35 8.69 10.79
CA PHE A 303 -4.74 7.30 10.60
C PHE A 303 -4.84 6.95 9.10
N PRO A 304 -4.11 5.92 8.61
CA PRO A 304 -4.03 5.64 7.19
C PRO A 304 -5.32 5.04 6.63
N THR A 305 -5.78 5.55 5.48
CA THR A 305 -6.95 5.01 4.79
C THR A 305 -6.82 3.52 4.44
N ASP A 306 -5.59 3.02 4.23
CA ASP A 306 -5.32 1.61 3.94
C ASP A 306 -5.58 0.67 5.14
N MET A 307 -5.75 1.22 6.36
CA MET A 307 -6.13 0.48 7.56
C MET A 307 -7.61 0.64 7.93
N GLN A 308 -8.36 1.45 7.19
CA GLN A 308 -9.76 1.76 7.49
C GLN A 308 -10.66 0.50 7.49
N PRO A 309 -10.60 -0.41 6.48
CA PRO A 309 -11.44 -1.62 6.48
C PRO A 309 -11.11 -2.58 7.63
N GLN A 310 -9.83 -2.81 7.93
CA GLN A 310 -9.39 -3.70 9.01
C GLN A 310 -9.86 -3.16 10.38
N MET A 311 -9.74 -1.85 10.56
CA MET A 311 -10.20 -1.23 11.81
C MET A 311 -11.72 -1.24 11.94
N ALA A 312 -12.47 -1.13 10.83
CA ALA A 312 -13.93 -1.26 10.86
C ALA A 312 -14.38 -2.64 11.36
N VAL A 313 -13.69 -3.72 10.98
CA VAL A 313 -13.92 -5.08 11.50
C VAL A 313 -13.70 -5.11 13.02
N THR A 314 -12.60 -4.54 13.48
CA THR A 314 -12.26 -4.50 14.91
C THR A 314 -13.29 -3.70 15.71
N LEU A 315 -13.72 -2.54 15.20
CA LEU A 315 -14.72 -1.69 15.85
C LEU A 315 -16.13 -2.32 15.84
N ALA A 316 -16.45 -3.12 14.82
CA ALA A 316 -17.72 -3.85 14.81
C ALA A 316 -17.80 -4.93 15.89
N LEU A 317 -16.67 -5.35 16.47
CA LEU A 317 -16.60 -6.29 17.61
C LEU A 317 -16.44 -5.58 18.97
N SER A 318 -16.44 -4.23 19.01
CA SER A 318 -16.30 -3.44 20.24
C SER A 318 -17.63 -3.21 20.96
N ASN A 319 -17.57 -2.69 22.20
CA ASN A 319 -18.75 -2.18 22.89
C ASN A 319 -19.15 -0.82 22.34
N GLY A 320 -20.45 -0.54 22.31
CA GLY A 320 -20.98 0.79 21.99
C GLY A 320 -20.95 1.12 20.48
N THR A 321 -20.88 2.39 20.16
CA THR A 321 -20.95 2.90 18.81
C THR A 321 -19.66 3.63 18.45
N SER A 322 -19.09 3.29 17.31
CA SER A 322 -17.90 3.93 16.73
C SER A 322 -18.26 4.66 15.44
N VAL A 323 -17.47 5.68 15.12
CA VAL A 323 -17.62 6.44 13.86
C VAL A 323 -16.31 6.43 13.09
N ILE A 324 -16.37 6.06 11.81
CA ILE A 324 -15.24 6.21 10.88
C ILE A 324 -15.59 7.28 9.84
N SER A 325 -14.78 8.34 9.79
CA SER A 325 -14.84 9.36 8.75
C SER A 325 -13.70 9.16 7.76
N GLU A 326 -14.03 8.85 6.50
CA GLU A 326 -13.07 8.66 5.41
C GLU A 326 -12.85 9.96 4.66
N SER A 327 -11.65 10.56 4.77
CA SER A 327 -11.36 11.85 4.14
C SER A 327 -10.53 11.74 2.86
N ILE A 328 -10.02 10.55 2.53
CA ILE A 328 -9.13 10.35 1.38
C ILE A 328 -9.89 9.86 0.15
N PHE A 329 -10.72 8.80 0.28
CA PHE A 329 -11.42 8.19 -0.85
C PHE A 329 -12.93 8.19 -0.68
N GLU A 330 -13.66 8.44 -1.78
CA GLU A 330 -15.12 8.55 -1.78
C GLU A 330 -15.83 7.20 -1.61
N ASN A 331 -15.23 6.13 -2.11
CA ASN A 331 -15.88 4.83 -2.25
C ASN A 331 -15.16 3.73 -1.45
N ARG A 332 -14.76 4.04 -0.21
CA ARG A 332 -13.93 3.14 0.61
C ARG A 332 -14.76 2.12 1.41
N PHE A 333 -16.07 2.31 1.57
CA PHE A 333 -16.95 1.47 2.40
C PHE A 333 -17.59 0.28 1.66
N ARG A 334 -17.09 -0.11 0.50
CA ARG A 334 -17.66 -1.21 -0.32
C ARG A 334 -17.71 -2.57 0.38
N TYR A 335 -16.92 -2.77 1.41
CA TYR A 335 -16.91 -4.01 2.22
C TYR A 335 -18.07 -4.10 3.22
N VAL A 336 -18.82 -3.01 3.45
CA VAL A 336 -19.88 -2.96 4.48
C VAL A 336 -20.98 -3.95 4.20
N ASP A 337 -21.41 -4.08 2.94
CA ASP A 337 -22.44 -5.05 2.55
C ASP A 337 -22.00 -6.49 2.84
N GLU A 338 -20.72 -6.78 2.65
CA GLU A 338 -20.14 -8.10 2.93
C GLU A 338 -20.06 -8.36 4.44
N LEU A 339 -19.66 -7.38 5.25
CA LEU A 339 -19.68 -7.50 6.70
C LEU A 339 -21.11 -7.62 7.26
N THR A 340 -22.09 -6.99 6.63
CA THR A 340 -23.51 -7.12 7.02
C THR A 340 -24.01 -8.54 6.85
N LYS A 341 -23.56 -9.29 5.83
CA LYS A 341 -23.84 -10.72 5.68
C LYS A 341 -23.31 -11.55 6.84
N MET A 342 -22.22 -11.08 7.49
CA MET A 342 -21.61 -11.71 8.65
C MET A 342 -22.23 -11.26 9.99
N GLY A 343 -23.25 -10.38 9.95
CA GLY A 343 -23.96 -9.89 11.13
C GLY A 343 -23.46 -8.57 11.69
N ALA A 344 -22.59 -7.84 10.99
CA ALA A 344 -22.19 -6.49 11.39
C ALA A 344 -23.37 -5.49 11.25
N THR A 345 -23.41 -4.51 12.13
CA THR A 345 -24.37 -3.41 12.11
C THR A 345 -23.66 -2.12 11.80
N ILE A 346 -23.63 -1.75 10.52
CA ILE A 346 -22.90 -0.58 9.99
C ILE A 346 -23.83 0.21 9.09
N GLN A 347 -23.96 1.50 9.37
CA GLN A 347 -24.69 2.45 8.54
C GLN A 347 -23.70 3.43 7.89
N VAL A 348 -23.77 3.55 6.57
CA VAL A 348 -22.91 4.46 5.80
C VAL A 348 -23.73 5.64 5.30
N ASP A 349 -23.23 6.85 5.57
CA ASP A 349 -23.76 8.10 5.01
C ASP A 349 -22.58 8.88 4.39
N GLY A 350 -22.54 8.91 3.07
CA GLY A 350 -21.47 9.54 2.31
C GLY A 350 -20.09 8.97 2.66
N ARG A 351 -19.27 9.77 3.31
CA ARG A 351 -17.90 9.41 3.74
C ARG A 351 -17.81 9.04 5.22
N THR A 352 -18.92 8.73 5.86
CA THR A 352 -18.97 8.39 7.29
C THR A 352 -19.67 7.05 7.48
N ALA A 353 -19.07 6.18 8.27
CA ALA A 353 -19.68 4.93 8.73
C ALA A 353 -19.94 5.01 10.23
N ILE A 354 -21.17 4.72 10.63
CA ILE A 354 -21.57 4.53 12.04
C ILE A 354 -21.62 3.03 12.27
N ILE A 355 -20.81 2.53 13.21
CA ILE A 355 -20.61 1.12 13.50
C ILE A 355 -21.14 0.85 14.90
N SER A 356 -22.22 0.08 14.99
CA SER A 356 -22.72 -0.42 16.26
C SER A 356 -22.07 -1.77 16.55
N GLY A 357 -21.41 -1.90 17.71
CA GLY A 357 -20.70 -3.11 18.08
C GLY A 357 -21.66 -4.30 18.27
N VAL A 358 -21.24 -5.47 17.79
CA VAL A 358 -21.96 -6.75 17.93
C VAL A 358 -21.18 -7.73 18.83
N GLU A 359 -21.85 -8.75 19.36
CA GLU A 359 -21.20 -9.78 20.21
C GLU A 359 -20.19 -10.64 19.45
N GLY A 360 -20.35 -10.79 18.14
CA GLY A 360 -19.49 -11.55 17.25
C GLY A 360 -20.09 -11.70 15.88
N PHE A 361 -19.26 -12.09 14.94
CA PHE A 361 -19.69 -12.40 13.57
C PHE A 361 -20.11 -13.85 13.42
N THR A 362 -20.90 -14.12 12.39
CA THR A 362 -21.26 -15.45 11.91
C THR A 362 -20.61 -15.65 10.54
N GLY A 363 -20.08 -16.85 10.31
CA GLY A 363 -19.48 -17.20 9.01
C GLY A 363 -20.49 -17.07 7.86
N ALA A 364 -20.02 -16.55 6.74
CA ALA A 364 -20.80 -16.32 5.53
C ALA A 364 -19.94 -16.44 4.27
N ASP A 365 -20.60 -16.50 3.11
CA ASP A 365 -19.93 -16.39 1.81
C ASP A 365 -19.83 -14.91 1.42
N VAL A 366 -18.58 -14.41 1.32
CA VAL A 366 -18.28 -13.00 1.07
C VAL A 366 -17.31 -12.83 -0.08
N HIS A 367 -17.30 -11.64 -0.69
CA HIS A 367 -16.46 -11.29 -1.83
C HIS A 367 -15.50 -10.16 -1.46
N ALA A 368 -14.22 -10.30 -1.83
CA ALA A 368 -13.24 -9.24 -1.64
C ALA A 368 -13.47 -8.12 -2.69
N PRO A 369 -13.94 -6.92 -2.31
CA PRO A 369 -14.20 -5.86 -3.27
C PRO A 369 -12.93 -5.10 -3.68
N ASP A 370 -11.89 -5.16 -2.87
CA ASP A 370 -10.56 -4.59 -3.10
C ASP A 370 -9.50 -5.27 -2.20
N LEU A 371 -8.24 -4.87 -2.37
CA LEU A 371 -7.09 -5.40 -1.64
C LEU A 371 -7.26 -5.35 -0.11
N ARG A 372 -7.58 -4.18 0.45
CA ARG A 372 -7.61 -3.96 1.91
C ARG A 372 -8.90 -4.47 2.53
N ALA A 373 -10.00 -4.28 1.83
CA ALA A 373 -11.29 -4.86 2.21
C ALA A 373 -11.24 -6.40 2.21
N GLY A 374 -10.58 -7.01 1.22
CA GLY A 374 -10.38 -8.46 1.18
C GLY A 374 -9.63 -8.98 2.41
N ALA A 375 -8.53 -8.34 2.79
CA ALA A 375 -7.79 -8.69 4.01
C ALA A 375 -8.65 -8.49 5.27
N ALA A 376 -9.44 -7.42 5.35
CA ALA A 376 -10.36 -7.18 6.45
C ALA A 376 -11.44 -8.27 6.56
N LEU A 377 -12.00 -8.75 5.44
CA LEU A 377 -12.97 -9.84 5.44
C LEU A 377 -12.37 -11.18 5.87
N VAL A 378 -11.08 -11.43 5.57
CA VAL A 378 -10.35 -12.58 6.11
C VAL A 378 -10.24 -12.49 7.64
N ILE A 379 -9.90 -11.30 8.18
CA ILE A 379 -9.86 -11.08 9.64
C ILE A 379 -11.25 -11.29 10.25
N ALA A 380 -12.30 -10.77 9.62
CA ALA A 380 -13.68 -10.99 10.06
C ALA A 380 -14.03 -12.49 10.09
N GLY A 381 -13.65 -13.24 9.05
CA GLY A 381 -13.83 -14.70 8.99
C GLY A 381 -13.12 -15.45 10.10
N LEU A 382 -11.86 -15.06 10.43
CA LEU A 382 -11.10 -15.67 11.55
C LEU A 382 -11.71 -15.38 12.91
N SER A 383 -12.40 -14.25 13.08
CA SER A 383 -13.11 -13.90 14.33
C SER A 383 -14.56 -14.42 14.41
N ALA A 384 -15.11 -14.92 13.31
CA ALA A 384 -16.50 -15.35 13.20
C ALA A 384 -16.74 -16.72 13.82
N LYS A 385 -17.99 -17.02 14.15
CA LYS A 385 -18.43 -18.39 14.49
C LYS A 385 -18.78 -19.13 13.21
N GLY A 386 -18.23 -20.33 13.03
CA GLY A 386 -18.50 -21.17 11.87
C GLY A 386 -17.54 -20.98 10.70
N PHE A 387 -18.01 -21.21 9.49
CA PHE A 387 -17.19 -21.17 8.29
C PHE A 387 -17.49 -19.94 7.45
N THR A 388 -16.43 -19.30 6.97
CA THR A 388 -16.50 -18.18 6.00
C THR A 388 -15.77 -18.56 4.74
N THR A 389 -16.36 -18.29 3.57
CA THR A 389 -15.63 -18.31 2.29
C THR A 389 -15.40 -16.88 1.81
N VAL A 390 -14.17 -16.60 1.39
CA VAL A 390 -13.80 -15.31 0.81
C VAL A 390 -13.39 -15.55 -0.64
N SER A 391 -14.17 -15.07 -1.58
CA SER A 391 -13.87 -15.14 -3.01
C SER A 391 -13.17 -13.85 -3.51
N ASP A 392 -12.78 -13.83 -4.79
CA ASP A 392 -12.05 -12.71 -5.42
C ASP A 392 -10.72 -12.36 -4.72
N ILE A 393 -10.09 -13.37 -4.12
CA ILE A 393 -8.83 -13.23 -3.35
C ILE A 393 -7.65 -12.75 -4.20
N GLY A 394 -7.77 -12.75 -5.52
CA GLY A 394 -6.79 -12.14 -6.43
C GLY A 394 -6.49 -10.68 -6.11
N TYR A 395 -7.42 -9.97 -5.47
CA TYR A 395 -7.16 -8.63 -4.93
C TYR A 395 -6.18 -8.64 -3.76
N ILE A 396 -6.25 -9.65 -2.87
CA ILE A 396 -5.38 -9.78 -1.69
C ILE A 396 -3.92 -10.00 -2.13
N TYR A 397 -3.69 -10.82 -3.16
CA TYR A 397 -2.35 -11.09 -3.72
C TYR A 397 -1.63 -9.88 -4.30
N ARG A 398 -2.37 -8.77 -4.51
CA ARG A 398 -1.78 -7.52 -4.97
C ARG A 398 -0.87 -6.86 -3.93
N GLY A 399 -1.02 -7.16 -2.66
CA GLY A 399 -0.29 -6.47 -1.61
C GLY A 399 -0.01 -7.24 -0.34
N TYR A 400 -0.40 -8.51 -0.24
CA TYR A 400 -0.05 -9.39 0.87
C TYR A 400 0.64 -10.64 0.34
N GLU A 401 1.86 -10.87 0.78
CA GLU A 401 2.65 -12.05 0.44
C GLU A 401 2.34 -13.18 1.41
N GLN A 402 1.96 -14.36 0.86
CA GLN A 402 1.70 -15.58 1.63
C GLN A 402 0.75 -15.36 2.82
N PHE A 403 -0.30 -14.56 2.62
CA PHE A 403 -1.17 -14.09 3.70
C PHE A 403 -1.81 -15.24 4.47
N GLU A 404 -2.38 -16.24 3.78
CA GLU A 404 -2.98 -17.42 4.40
C GLU A 404 -1.96 -18.28 5.14
N GLN A 405 -0.72 -18.35 4.65
CA GLN A 405 0.34 -19.13 5.28
C GLN A 405 0.78 -18.47 6.59
N LYS A 406 0.96 -17.15 6.60
CA LYS A 406 1.28 -16.37 7.80
C LYS A 406 0.17 -16.50 8.84
N LEU A 407 -1.10 -16.44 8.44
CA LEU A 407 -2.24 -16.62 9.33
C LEU A 407 -2.32 -18.05 9.88
N THR A 408 -2.03 -19.07 9.06
CA THR A 408 -1.98 -20.47 9.50
C THR A 408 -0.86 -20.70 10.52
N GLN A 409 0.31 -20.08 10.35
CA GLN A 409 1.42 -20.14 11.32
C GLN A 409 1.03 -19.55 12.69
N LEU A 410 0.11 -18.58 12.70
CA LEU A 410 -0.44 -17.99 13.91
C LEU A 410 -1.60 -18.79 14.53
N GLY A 411 -1.92 -19.96 13.98
CA GLY A 411 -3.00 -20.82 14.46
C GLY A 411 -4.36 -20.58 13.80
N GLY A 412 -4.42 -19.75 12.75
CA GLY A 412 -5.63 -19.55 11.97
C GLY A 412 -5.98 -20.77 11.12
N GLU A 413 -7.24 -21.19 11.16
CA GLU A 413 -7.75 -22.28 10.32
C GLU A 413 -8.25 -21.70 8.99
N ILE A 414 -7.33 -21.51 8.05
CA ILE A 414 -7.56 -20.94 6.72
C ILE A 414 -6.89 -21.80 5.65
N GLN A 415 -7.54 -21.98 4.51
CA GLN A 415 -6.99 -22.74 3.38
C GLN A 415 -7.45 -22.14 2.05
N LEU A 416 -6.52 -22.09 1.08
CA LEU A 416 -6.82 -21.84 -0.32
C LEU A 416 -7.52 -23.04 -0.93
N VAL A 417 -8.67 -22.84 -1.57
CA VAL A 417 -9.46 -23.88 -2.24
C VAL A 417 -9.92 -23.41 -3.63
N ASN A 418 -10.04 -24.36 -4.56
CA ASN A 418 -10.37 -24.08 -5.97
C ASN A 418 -11.73 -24.69 -6.39
N SER A 419 -12.34 -25.50 -5.54
CA SER A 419 -13.57 -26.22 -5.83
C SER A 419 -14.47 -26.41 -4.59
N GLU A 420 -15.77 -26.57 -4.80
CA GLU A 420 -16.72 -26.92 -3.75
C GLU A 420 -16.37 -28.22 -3.02
N LYS A 421 -15.76 -29.17 -3.74
CA LYS A 421 -15.29 -30.44 -3.14
C LYS A 421 -14.18 -30.21 -2.12
N GLU A 422 -13.26 -29.27 -2.37
CA GLU A 422 -12.21 -28.89 -1.41
C GLU A 422 -12.80 -28.15 -0.21
N VAL A 423 -13.78 -27.28 -0.44
CA VAL A 423 -14.55 -26.63 0.66
C VAL A 423 -15.22 -27.67 1.55
N ALA A 424 -15.92 -28.65 0.95
CA ALA A 424 -16.56 -29.71 1.71
C ALA A 424 -15.55 -30.56 2.49
N LYS A 425 -14.42 -30.89 1.86
CA LYS A 425 -13.32 -31.64 2.51
C LYS A 425 -12.73 -30.89 3.70
N PHE A 426 -12.51 -29.58 3.57
CA PHE A 426 -12.03 -28.74 4.67
C PHE A 426 -13.02 -28.75 5.84
N LYS A 427 -14.32 -28.51 5.54
CA LYS A 427 -15.39 -28.53 6.55
C LYS A 427 -15.47 -29.85 7.30
N LEU A 428 -15.30 -30.98 6.59
CA LEU A 428 -15.29 -32.32 7.20
C LEU A 428 -14.04 -32.61 8.04
N LYS A 429 -12.91 -31.99 7.72
CA LYS A 429 -11.65 -32.20 8.43
C LYS A 429 -11.61 -31.45 9.77
N ILE A 430 -12.22 -30.28 9.84
CA ILE A 430 -12.07 -29.32 10.94
C ILE A 430 -13.38 -29.11 11.72
N GLY A 431 -14.53 -29.44 11.15
CA GLY A 431 -15.87 -29.38 11.77
C GLY A 431 -16.21 -30.63 12.55
#